data_9f4881e0b96d68af15f98df7f3da759b
#
_entry.id   9f4881e0b96d68af15f98df7f3da759b
#
_cell.length_a   1.000
_cell.length_b   1.000
_cell.length_c   1.000
_cell.angle_alpha   90.00
_cell.angle_beta   90.00
_cell.angle_gamma   90.00
#
_symmetry.space_group_name_H-M   'P 1'
#
loop_
_entity.id
_entity.type
_entity.pdbx_description
1 polymer ?
#
loop_
_entity_poly.entity_id
_entity_poly.type
_entity_poly.pdbx_seq_one_letter_code
_entity_poly.pdbx_strand_id
1 'polypeptide(L)'
;LEQFAVVPAAHALADAGIQTSSCTFEQKNRIGFIAGIGAEQLKDWERDFLDGGHDVFHAKRQPSLVHRAAQILELHGPAATVAAACASCGYAIALGKTWLEPGLVDACVVGGCDVLSPTALAAFHNLRALSRRDDDPKKASRPFDQNRDGFVMGEGGVFFVLERSESALSRQSKIYGVLAGIGMSSDATH
;
A
#
# COMPACT_ATOMS: atom_id res chain seq x y z
N LEU A 1 2.36 -11.21 -0.02
CA LEU A 1 1.88 -9.84 -0.21
C LEU A 1 0.55 -9.61 0.52
N GLU A 2 -0.42 -10.53 0.44
CA GLU A 2 -1.74 -10.38 1.09
C GLU A 2 -1.64 -10.18 2.61
N GLN A 3 -0.80 -10.93 3.31
CA GLN A 3 -0.57 -10.73 4.74
C GLN A 3 0.03 -9.35 5.06
N PHE A 4 0.89 -8.83 4.19
CA PHE A 4 1.47 -7.49 4.31
C PHE A 4 0.45 -6.36 4.06
N ALA A 5 -0.70 -6.67 3.47
CA ALA A 5 -1.82 -5.74 3.36
C ALA A 5 -2.82 -5.91 4.51
N VAL A 6 -3.26 -7.14 4.78
CA VAL A 6 -4.35 -7.43 5.72
C VAL A 6 -3.96 -7.14 7.17
N VAL A 7 -2.80 -7.62 7.62
CA VAL A 7 -2.39 -7.48 9.03
C VAL A 7 -2.22 -6.02 9.45
N PRO A 8 -1.43 -5.19 8.74
CA PRO A 8 -1.29 -3.79 9.15
C PRO A 8 -2.57 -2.97 8.94
N ALA A 9 -3.42 -3.31 7.95
CA ALA A 9 -4.72 -2.66 7.79
C ALA A 9 -5.67 -3.00 8.95
N ALA A 10 -5.69 -4.26 9.41
CA ALA A 10 -6.44 -4.67 10.59
C ALA A 10 -5.97 -3.94 11.85
N HIS A 11 -4.65 -3.78 12.01
CA HIS A 11 -4.08 -3.01 13.12
C HIS A 11 -4.49 -1.53 13.04
N ALA A 12 -4.46 -0.92 11.85
CA ALA A 12 -4.88 0.46 11.65
C ALA A 12 -6.37 0.66 12.00
N LEU A 13 -7.24 -0.26 11.59
CA LEU A 13 -8.66 -0.24 11.95
C LEU A 13 -8.85 -0.37 13.48
N ALA A 14 -8.16 -1.31 14.10
CA ALA A 14 -8.23 -1.50 15.56
C ALA A 14 -7.73 -0.26 16.32
N ASP A 15 -6.62 0.33 15.91
CA ASP A 15 -6.08 1.55 16.52
C ASP A 15 -6.99 2.76 16.31
N ALA A 16 -7.70 2.83 15.19
CA ALA A 16 -8.75 3.82 14.95
C ALA A 16 -10.04 3.54 15.73
N GLY A 17 -10.14 2.43 16.47
CA GLY A 17 -11.35 2.03 17.18
C GLY A 17 -12.49 1.57 16.27
N ILE A 18 -12.18 1.15 15.05
CA ILE A 18 -13.16 0.61 14.08
C ILE A 18 -13.12 -0.91 14.15
N GLN A 19 -14.14 -1.50 14.76
CA GLN A 19 -14.32 -2.95 14.82
C GLN A 19 -15.34 -3.35 13.75
N THR A 20 -14.87 -3.87 12.62
CA THR A 20 -15.71 -4.25 11.48
C THR A 20 -16.78 -5.28 11.84
N SER A 21 -16.49 -6.20 12.77
CA SER A 21 -17.45 -7.19 13.26
C SER A 21 -18.67 -6.58 13.95
N SER A 22 -18.56 -5.36 14.49
CA SER A 22 -19.66 -4.64 15.15
C SER A 22 -20.31 -3.57 14.26
N CYS A 23 -19.76 -3.33 13.08
CA CYS A 23 -20.34 -2.39 12.12
C CYS A 23 -21.57 -2.98 11.41
N THR A 24 -22.57 -2.15 11.17
CA THR A 24 -23.69 -2.51 10.30
C THR A 24 -23.21 -2.66 8.84
N PHE A 25 -24.04 -3.31 8.02
CA PHE A 25 -23.74 -3.43 6.58
C PHE A 25 -23.57 -2.06 5.91
N GLU A 26 -24.40 -1.08 6.26
CA GLU A 26 -24.31 0.29 5.74
C GLU A 26 -22.98 0.95 6.14
N GLN A 27 -22.57 0.80 7.39
CA GLN A 27 -21.28 1.33 7.86
C GLN A 27 -20.10 0.69 7.12
N LYS A 28 -20.12 -0.64 6.91
CA LYS A 28 -19.09 -1.34 6.14
C LYS A 28 -18.98 -0.84 4.69
N ASN A 29 -20.12 -0.50 4.06
CA ASN A 29 -20.17 0.09 2.72
C ASN A 29 -19.60 1.51 2.65
N ARG A 30 -19.44 2.16 3.80
CA ARG A 30 -18.89 3.52 3.93
C ARG A 30 -17.41 3.54 4.32
N ILE A 31 -16.74 2.38 4.37
CA ILE A 31 -15.31 2.28 4.64
C ILE A 31 -14.60 1.88 3.34
N GLY A 32 -13.81 2.80 2.78
CA GLY A 32 -12.99 2.55 1.60
C GLY A 32 -11.68 1.84 1.94
N PHE A 33 -11.09 1.15 0.95
CA PHE A 33 -9.78 0.52 1.07
C PHE A 33 -8.91 0.81 -0.15
N ILE A 34 -7.76 1.46 0.05
CA ILE A 34 -6.84 1.82 -1.03
C ILE A 34 -5.43 1.38 -0.67
N ALA A 35 -4.83 0.56 -1.51
CA ALA A 35 -3.43 0.17 -1.36
C ALA A 35 -2.57 0.67 -2.52
N GLY A 36 -1.47 1.33 -2.19
CA GLY A 36 -0.38 1.63 -3.09
C GLY A 36 0.56 0.43 -3.20
N ILE A 37 0.66 -0.16 -4.39
CA ILE A 37 1.48 -1.34 -4.65
C ILE A 37 2.23 -1.12 -5.95
N GLY A 38 3.57 -1.16 -5.88
CA GLY A 38 4.40 -0.87 -7.04
C GLY A 38 4.26 -1.89 -8.18
N ALA A 39 4.14 -3.17 -7.84
CA ALA A 39 4.10 -4.25 -8.82
C ALA A 39 3.33 -5.47 -8.28
N GLU A 40 2.02 -5.35 -8.16
CA GLU A 40 1.15 -6.41 -7.61
C GLU A 40 1.32 -7.76 -8.33
N GLN A 41 1.43 -7.74 -9.66
CA GLN A 41 1.47 -8.96 -10.47
C GLN A 41 2.88 -9.57 -10.59
N LEU A 42 3.92 -8.92 -10.09
CA LEU A 42 5.30 -9.36 -10.30
C LEU A 42 5.55 -10.78 -9.77
N LYS A 43 4.99 -11.09 -8.61
CA LYS A 43 5.11 -12.44 -8.00
C LYS A 43 4.35 -13.51 -8.79
N ASP A 44 3.22 -13.17 -9.37
CA ASP A 44 2.45 -14.09 -10.20
C ASP A 44 3.19 -14.35 -11.52
N TRP A 45 3.81 -13.33 -12.12
CA TRP A 45 4.65 -13.48 -13.29
C TRP A 45 5.91 -14.29 -13.03
N GLU A 46 6.57 -14.10 -11.87
CA GLU A 46 7.71 -14.92 -11.46
C GLU A 46 7.33 -16.39 -11.35
N ARG A 47 6.20 -16.68 -10.71
CA ARG A 47 5.72 -18.04 -10.56
C ARG A 47 5.40 -18.66 -11.91
N ASP A 48 4.63 -17.98 -12.73
CA ASP A 48 4.28 -18.44 -14.07
C ASP A 48 5.54 -18.74 -14.92
N PHE A 49 6.52 -17.84 -14.86
CA PHE A 49 7.79 -18.04 -15.58
C PHE A 49 8.51 -19.30 -15.10
N LEU A 50 8.54 -19.58 -13.79
CA LEU A 50 9.17 -20.77 -13.22
C LEU A 50 8.39 -22.04 -13.58
N ASP A 51 7.08 -21.94 -13.73
CA ASP A 51 6.18 -23.06 -14.10
C ASP A 51 6.12 -23.30 -15.63
N GLY A 52 6.89 -22.55 -16.43
CA GLY A 52 7.02 -22.75 -17.88
C GLY A 52 6.43 -21.64 -18.74
N GLY A 53 5.87 -20.60 -18.17
CA GLY A 53 5.49 -19.35 -18.88
C GLY A 53 4.23 -19.43 -19.72
N HIS A 54 3.24 -20.21 -19.31
CA HIS A 54 2.05 -20.47 -20.13
C HIS A 54 0.75 -19.84 -19.62
N ASP A 55 0.69 -19.41 -18.36
CA ASP A 55 -0.58 -19.12 -17.68
C ASP A 55 -0.87 -17.64 -17.39
N VAL A 56 0.10 -16.72 -17.48
CA VAL A 56 -0.08 -15.29 -17.14
C VAL A 56 -1.26 -14.65 -17.88
N PHE A 57 -1.49 -15.05 -19.11
CA PHE A 57 -2.58 -14.50 -19.93
C PHE A 57 -3.85 -15.36 -19.94
N HIS A 58 -3.78 -16.58 -19.41
CA HIS A 58 -4.86 -17.56 -19.45
C HIS A 58 -5.42 -17.90 -18.07
N ALA A 59 -4.69 -17.61 -17.00
CA ALA A 59 -5.20 -17.80 -15.65
C ALA A 59 -6.47 -16.97 -15.42
N LYS A 60 -7.50 -17.60 -14.87
CA LYS A 60 -8.69 -16.88 -14.38
C LYS A 60 -8.19 -15.74 -13.51
N ARG A 61 -8.48 -14.50 -13.92
CA ARG A 61 -8.07 -13.32 -13.17
C ARG A 61 -8.53 -13.47 -11.73
N GLN A 62 -7.58 -13.67 -10.84
CA GLN A 62 -7.84 -13.57 -9.41
C GLN A 62 -8.31 -12.14 -9.10
N PRO A 63 -9.24 -11.94 -8.16
CA PRO A 63 -9.53 -10.61 -7.65
C PRO A 63 -8.22 -9.93 -7.23
N SER A 64 -8.09 -8.63 -7.46
CA SER A 64 -6.90 -7.90 -7.03
C SER A 64 -6.67 -8.09 -5.53
N LEU A 65 -5.43 -7.96 -5.09
CA LEU A 65 -5.04 -8.03 -3.68
C LEU A 65 -5.95 -7.17 -2.80
N VAL A 66 -6.25 -5.96 -3.26
CA VAL A 66 -7.08 -5.00 -2.55
C VAL A 66 -8.49 -5.52 -2.31
N HIS A 67 -9.11 -6.16 -3.32
CA HIS A 67 -10.44 -6.74 -3.17
C HIS A 67 -10.44 -7.94 -2.22
N ARG A 68 -9.43 -8.81 -2.30
CA ARG A 68 -9.30 -9.93 -1.35
C ARG A 68 -9.06 -9.44 0.08
N ALA A 69 -8.18 -8.46 0.26
CA ALA A 69 -7.92 -7.87 1.58
C ALA A 69 -9.17 -7.19 2.14
N ALA A 70 -9.92 -6.43 1.32
CA ALA A 70 -11.18 -5.83 1.73
C ALA A 70 -12.21 -6.88 2.17
N GLN A 71 -12.32 -8.00 1.44
CA GLN A 71 -13.19 -9.11 1.83
C GLN A 71 -12.80 -9.73 3.18
N ILE A 72 -11.49 -9.98 3.40
CA ILE A 72 -10.99 -10.53 4.68
C ILE A 72 -11.26 -9.58 5.84
N LEU A 73 -11.12 -8.28 5.61
CA LEU A 73 -11.36 -7.23 6.60
C LEU A 73 -12.85 -6.85 6.74
N GLU A 74 -13.73 -7.50 5.98
CA GLU A 74 -15.16 -7.22 5.92
C GLU A 74 -15.48 -5.76 5.55
N LEU A 75 -14.68 -5.16 4.68
CA LEU A 75 -14.90 -3.81 4.15
C LEU A 75 -15.67 -3.92 2.82
N HIS A 76 -16.81 -3.27 2.73
CA HIS A 76 -17.70 -3.37 1.57
C HIS A 76 -17.74 -2.08 0.75
N GLY A 77 -17.05 -1.04 1.18
CA GLY A 77 -16.91 0.22 0.45
C GLY A 77 -16.04 0.09 -0.80
N PRO A 78 -15.84 1.19 -1.52
CA PRO A 78 -14.99 1.18 -2.71
C PRO A 78 -13.56 0.75 -2.37
N ALA A 79 -12.97 -0.05 -3.26
CA ALA A 79 -11.61 -0.56 -3.10
C ALA A 79 -10.79 -0.31 -4.37
N ALA A 80 -9.55 0.15 -4.23
CA ALA A 80 -8.67 0.47 -5.35
C ALA A 80 -7.21 0.14 -5.07
N THR A 81 -6.52 -0.39 -6.08
CA THR A 81 -5.06 -0.44 -6.12
C THR A 81 -4.53 0.78 -6.88
N VAL A 82 -3.52 1.43 -6.34
CA VAL A 82 -2.80 2.54 -6.97
C VAL A 82 -1.37 2.09 -7.27
N ALA A 83 -0.95 2.23 -8.52
CA ALA A 83 0.40 1.93 -8.95
C ALA A 83 1.05 3.18 -9.56
N ALA A 84 2.02 3.73 -8.83
CA ALA A 84 2.83 4.89 -9.21
C ALA A 84 4.29 4.68 -8.73
N ALA A 85 4.81 3.48 -8.95
CA ALA A 85 6.14 3.06 -8.47
C ALA A 85 6.34 3.39 -6.98
N CYS A 86 7.45 4.04 -6.60
CA CYS A 86 7.76 4.40 -5.21
C CYS A 86 6.75 5.39 -4.59
N ALA A 87 6.00 6.13 -5.41
CA ALA A 87 5.00 7.10 -4.95
C ALA A 87 3.61 6.48 -4.71
N SER A 88 3.41 5.18 -4.97
CA SER A 88 2.10 4.51 -4.91
C SER A 88 1.37 4.77 -3.59
N CYS A 89 2.08 4.69 -2.47
CA CYS A 89 1.50 4.91 -1.14
C CYS A 89 1.02 6.36 -0.95
N GLY A 90 1.80 7.35 -1.41
CA GLY A 90 1.41 8.75 -1.39
C GLY A 90 0.15 9.03 -2.22
N TYR A 91 0.07 8.42 -3.41
CA TYR A 91 -1.12 8.52 -4.25
C TYR A 91 -2.34 7.80 -3.65
N ALA A 92 -2.15 6.68 -2.94
CA ALA A 92 -3.23 6.02 -2.22
C ALA A 92 -3.81 6.91 -1.11
N ILE A 93 -2.96 7.60 -0.35
CA ILE A 93 -3.36 8.60 0.66
C ILE A 93 -4.12 9.75 0.00
N ALA A 94 -3.61 10.27 -1.13
CA ALA A 94 -4.25 11.32 -1.91
C ALA A 94 -5.66 10.93 -2.37
N LEU A 95 -5.80 9.73 -2.92
CA LEU A 95 -7.09 9.21 -3.36
C LEU A 95 -8.07 9.03 -2.20
N GLY A 96 -7.58 8.57 -1.03
CA GLY A 96 -8.40 8.45 0.17
C GLY A 96 -8.99 9.79 0.62
N LYS A 97 -8.17 10.87 0.60
CA LYS A 97 -8.67 12.22 0.85
C LYS A 97 -9.74 12.63 -0.16
N THR A 98 -9.51 12.36 -1.44
CA THR A 98 -10.47 12.67 -2.52
C THR A 98 -11.80 11.93 -2.34
N TRP A 99 -11.82 10.74 -1.77
CA TRP A 99 -13.05 10.01 -1.47
C TRP A 99 -13.77 10.53 -0.23
N LEU A 100 -13.03 11.00 0.76
CA LEU A 100 -13.58 11.53 2.01
C LEU A 100 -14.21 12.93 1.85
N GLU A 101 -13.59 13.81 1.07
CA GLU A 101 -14.05 15.20 0.91
C GLU A 101 -15.50 15.33 0.42
N PRO A 102 -15.91 14.67 -0.69
CA PRO A 102 -17.29 14.72 -1.14
C PRO A 102 -18.22 13.78 -0.35
N GLY A 103 -17.70 13.05 0.65
CA GLY A 103 -18.48 12.09 1.44
C GLY A 103 -18.80 10.78 0.71
N LEU A 104 -17.98 10.36 -0.26
CA LEU A 104 -18.12 9.04 -0.88
C LEU A 104 -17.97 7.92 0.16
N VAL A 105 -17.05 8.11 1.10
CA VAL A 105 -16.83 7.23 2.25
C VAL A 105 -16.78 8.05 3.54
N ASP A 106 -16.97 7.41 4.69
CA ASP A 106 -16.86 8.04 6.01
C ASP A 106 -15.48 7.79 6.63
N ALA A 107 -14.87 6.66 6.31
CA ALA A 107 -13.50 6.33 6.63
C ALA A 107 -12.82 5.67 5.43
N CYS A 108 -11.51 5.78 5.35
CA CYS A 108 -10.74 5.14 4.30
C CYS A 108 -9.46 4.54 4.87
N VAL A 109 -9.29 3.23 4.72
CA VAL A 109 -8.03 2.55 5.00
C VAL A 109 -7.11 2.76 3.81
N VAL A 110 -6.00 3.46 4.02
CA VAL A 110 -5.05 3.82 2.97
C VAL A 110 -3.64 3.45 3.37
N GLY A 111 -2.84 3.02 2.44
CA GLY A 111 -1.46 2.66 2.74
C GLY A 111 -0.79 1.98 1.57
N GLY A 112 0.18 1.15 1.88
CA GLY A 112 0.86 0.35 0.87
C GLY A 112 1.62 -0.80 1.49
N CYS A 113 1.94 -1.75 0.64
CA CYS A 113 2.77 -2.88 1.00
C CYS A 113 3.58 -3.34 -0.21
N ASP A 114 4.75 -3.88 0.06
CA ASP A 114 5.55 -4.53 -0.96
C ASP A 114 6.35 -5.67 -0.35
N VAL A 115 6.82 -6.59 -1.20
CA VAL A 115 7.62 -7.75 -0.81
C VAL A 115 8.81 -7.88 -1.73
N LEU A 116 9.89 -8.43 -1.20
CA LEU A 116 11.08 -8.72 -1.99
C LEU A 116 10.76 -9.75 -3.09
N SER A 117 11.31 -9.52 -4.26
CA SER A 117 11.22 -10.42 -5.38
C SER A 117 12.55 -10.49 -6.13
N PRO A 118 12.95 -11.68 -6.66
CA PRO A 118 14.13 -11.82 -7.47
C PRO A 118 14.15 -10.92 -8.69
N THR A 119 13.00 -10.75 -9.35
CA THR A 119 12.88 -9.87 -10.54
C THR A 119 13.09 -8.42 -10.19
N ALA A 120 12.51 -7.92 -9.10
CA ALA A 120 12.73 -6.56 -8.63
C ALA A 120 14.20 -6.35 -8.22
N LEU A 121 14.79 -7.31 -7.53
CA LEU A 121 16.20 -7.27 -7.16
C LEU A 121 17.10 -7.19 -8.41
N ALA A 122 16.86 -8.04 -9.39
CA ALA A 122 17.60 -8.04 -10.66
C ALA A 122 17.44 -6.72 -11.42
N ALA A 123 16.23 -6.16 -11.47
CA ALA A 123 15.96 -4.89 -12.12
C ALA A 123 16.77 -3.74 -11.48
N PHE A 124 16.71 -3.60 -10.17
CA PHE A 124 17.46 -2.56 -9.45
C PHE A 124 18.97 -2.80 -9.47
N HIS A 125 19.41 -4.06 -9.49
CA HIS A 125 20.82 -4.39 -9.69
C HIS A 125 21.31 -3.93 -11.06
N ASN A 126 20.57 -4.21 -12.14
CA ASN A 126 20.92 -3.79 -13.50
C ASN A 126 20.91 -2.26 -13.65
N LEU A 127 20.03 -1.57 -12.94
CA LEU A 127 20.03 -0.10 -12.84
C LEU A 127 21.19 0.46 -12.02
N ARG A 128 22.00 -0.40 -11.39
CA ARG A 128 23.10 -0.02 -10.47
C ARG A 128 22.62 0.87 -9.32
N ALA A 129 21.37 0.67 -8.88
CA ALA A 129 20.74 1.47 -7.83
C ALA A 129 20.94 0.89 -6.43
N LEU A 130 21.35 -0.39 -6.32
CA LEU A 130 21.56 -1.06 -5.05
C LEU A 130 22.95 -0.77 -4.48
N SER A 131 23.03 -0.68 -3.16
CA SER A 131 24.31 -0.66 -2.45
C SER A 131 25.10 -1.95 -2.73
N ARG A 132 26.41 -1.79 -2.90
CA ARG A 132 27.35 -2.90 -3.13
C ARG A 132 28.17 -3.21 -1.88
N ARG A 133 27.82 -2.60 -0.76
CA ARG A 133 28.55 -2.78 0.49
C ARG A 133 28.22 -4.13 1.10
N ASP A 134 29.21 -5.00 1.15
CA ASP A 134 29.17 -6.35 1.72
C ASP A 134 30.09 -6.51 2.94
N ASP A 135 31.01 -5.55 3.17
CA ASP A 135 31.90 -5.50 4.34
C ASP A 135 31.14 -5.38 5.68
N ASP A 136 30.06 -4.59 5.71
CA ASP A 136 29.16 -4.45 6.86
C ASP A 136 27.72 -4.25 6.39
N PRO A 137 26.97 -5.33 6.10
CA PRO A 137 25.61 -5.25 5.54
C PRO A 137 24.63 -4.46 6.42
N LYS A 138 24.85 -4.43 7.74
CA LYS A 138 24.00 -3.67 8.67
C LYS A 138 24.12 -2.15 8.50
N LYS A 139 25.20 -1.69 7.89
CA LYS A 139 25.47 -0.28 7.60
C LYS A 139 25.32 0.07 6.13
N ALA A 140 24.87 -0.85 5.29
CA ALA A 140 24.68 -0.60 3.87
C ALA A 140 23.55 0.40 3.63
N SER A 141 22.41 0.26 4.32
CA SER A 141 21.32 1.24 4.27
C SER A 141 21.67 2.48 5.09
N ARG A 142 21.94 3.59 4.40
CA ARG A 142 22.39 4.86 5.00
C ARG A 142 21.76 6.05 4.29
N PRO A 143 20.44 6.28 4.43
CA PRO A 143 19.75 7.39 3.79
C PRO A 143 20.42 8.73 4.14
N PHE A 144 20.57 9.60 3.13
CA PHE A 144 21.19 10.94 3.23
C PHE A 144 22.68 10.97 3.61
N ASP A 145 23.33 9.84 3.87
CA ASP A 145 24.77 9.79 4.14
C ASP A 145 25.58 10.25 2.91
N GLN A 146 26.64 11.02 3.13
CA GLN A 146 27.52 11.50 2.07
C GLN A 146 28.18 10.34 1.29
N ASN A 147 28.49 9.23 1.96
CA ASN A 147 29.16 8.07 1.39
C ASN A 147 28.21 6.92 1.01
N ARG A 148 26.90 7.21 0.83
CA ARG A 148 25.97 6.21 0.34
C ARG A 148 26.30 5.82 -1.09
N ASP A 149 26.12 4.55 -1.40
CA ASP A 149 26.46 3.96 -2.70
C ASP A 149 25.27 3.28 -3.39
N GLY A 150 24.08 3.43 -2.83
CA GLY A 150 22.85 2.84 -3.31
C GLY A 150 21.89 2.59 -2.16
N PHE A 151 20.75 1.97 -2.45
CA PHE A 151 19.78 1.59 -1.42
C PHE A 151 19.79 0.08 -1.18
N VAL A 152 19.18 -0.35 -0.07
CA VAL A 152 18.94 -1.74 0.27
C VAL A 152 17.44 -1.97 0.17
N MET A 153 17.01 -2.96 -0.61
CA MET A 153 15.61 -3.33 -0.72
C MET A 153 15.10 -3.89 0.60
N GLY A 154 13.87 -3.53 0.92
CA GLY A 154 13.13 -4.05 2.07
C GLY A 154 11.74 -4.53 1.68
N GLU A 155 11.04 -5.13 2.62
CA GLU A 155 9.65 -5.52 2.48
C GLU A 155 8.87 -5.06 3.71
N GLY A 156 7.57 -4.82 3.54
CA GLY A 156 6.72 -4.39 4.62
C GLY A 156 5.35 -3.91 4.15
N GLY A 157 4.51 -3.55 5.12
CA GLY A 157 3.23 -2.93 4.88
C GLY A 157 2.89 -1.94 5.98
N VAL A 158 2.35 -0.78 5.58
CA VAL A 158 1.89 0.26 6.50
C VAL A 158 0.56 0.79 6.00
N PHE A 159 -0.42 0.87 6.89
CA PHE A 159 -1.73 1.43 6.60
C PHE A 159 -2.15 2.42 7.68
N PHE A 160 -2.98 3.36 7.27
CA PHE A 160 -3.61 4.38 8.11
C PHE A 160 -5.11 4.34 7.89
N VAL A 161 -5.87 4.79 8.89
CA VAL A 161 -7.27 5.16 8.70
C VAL A 161 -7.35 6.68 8.56
N LEU A 162 -7.93 7.14 7.47
CA LEU A 162 -8.29 8.53 7.26
C LEU A 162 -9.78 8.70 7.51
N GLU A 163 -10.13 9.78 8.19
CA GLU A 163 -11.51 10.21 8.42
C GLU A 163 -11.60 11.72 8.32
N ARG A 164 -12.81 12.26 8.13
CA ARG A 164 -13.02 13.69 8.32
C ARG A 164 -12.78 14.06 9.79
N SER A 165 -12.14 15.20 10.03
CA SER A 165 -11.78 15.64 11.39
C SER A 165 -12.96 15.68 12.34
N GLU A 166 -14.13 16.10 11.85
CA GLU A 166 -15.37 16.16 12.62
C GLU A 166 -15.82 14.75 13.08
N SER A 167 -15.71 13.74 12.20
CA SER A 167 -16.03 12.36 12.52
C SER A 167 -15.09 11.81 13.60
N ALA A 168 -13.79 11.97 13.42
CA ALA A 168 -12.78 11.50 14.34
C ALA A 168 -12.94 12.15 15.75
N LEU A 169 -13.22 13.46 15.80
CA LEU A 169 -13.47 14.20 17.03
C LEU A 169 -14.74 13.73 17.72
N SER A 170 -15.84 13.54 17.00
CA SER A 170 -17.12 13.08 17.56
C SER A 170 -17.03 11.69 18.21
N ARG A 171 -16.18 10.82 17.67
CA ARG A 171 -15.89 9.48 18.21
C ARG A 171 -14.82 9.48 19.30
N GLN A 172 -14.21 10.64 19.60
CA GLN A 172 -13.06 10.75 20.50
C GLN A 172 -11.89 9.86 20.09
N SER A 173 -11.69 9.70 18.79
CA SER A 173 -10.60 8.90 18.24
C SER A 173 -9.26 9.54 18.49
N LYS A 174 -8.23 8.72 18.64
CA LYS A 174 -6.84 9.20 18.70
C LYS A 174 -6.44 9.73 17.31
N ILE A 175 -6.13 11.02 17.25
CA ILE A 175 -5.70 11.70 16.03
C ILE A 175 -4.19 11.86 16.08
N TYR A 176 -3.48 11.29 15.11
CA TYR A 176 -2.02 11.40 14.97
C TYR A 176 -1.60 12.67 14.22
N GLY A 177 -2.45 13.17 13.34
CA GLY A 177 -2.17 14.35 12.55
C GLY A 177 -3.31 14.68 11.59
N VAL A 178 -3.18 15.81 10.91
CA VAL A 178 -4.15 16.27 9.92
C VAL A 178 -3.49 16.28 8.54
N LEU A 179 -4.12 15.62 7.56
CA LEU A 179 -3.72 15.69 6.16
C LEU A 179 -4.22 17.00 5.55
N ALA A 180 -3.41 18.05 5.71
CA ALA A 180 -3.79 19.41 5.35
C ALA A 180 -3.90 19.64 3.83
N GLY A 181 -3.03 19.00 3.05
CA GLY A 181 -3.01 19.20 1.60
C GLY A 181 -2.28 18.09 0.86
N ILE A 182 -2.45 18.07 -0.44
CA ILE A 182 -1.81 17.14 -1.36
C ILE A 182 -1.22 17.93 -2.53
N GLY A 183 -0.02 17.57 -2.93
CA GLY A 183 0.60 18.04 -4.16
C GLY A 183 1.11 16.87 -4.97
N MET A 184 0.92 16.91 -6.27
CA MET A 184 1.41 15.90 -7.22
C MET A 184 2.17 16.58 -8.33
N SER A 185 3.31 16.02 -8.73
CA SER A 185 4.13 16.51 -9.82
C SER A 185 4.83 15.37 -10.52
N SER A 186 5.28 15.61 -11.75
CA SER A 186 6.13 14.72 -12.52
C SER A 186 7.27 15.54 -13.10
N ASP A 187 8.46 14.95 -13.22
CA ASP A 187 9.59 15.58 -13.87
C ASP A 187 9.47 15.61 -15.41
N ALA A 188 8.59 14.76 -15.95
CA ALA A 188 8.30 14.66 -17.40
C ALA A 188 9.57 14.52 -18.27
N THR A 189 10.62 13.87 -17.74
CA THR A 189 11.93 13.77 -18.39
C THR A 189 11.95 12.70 -19.47
N HIS A 190 11.09 11.68 -19.38
CA HIS A 190 11.00 10.54 -20.29
C HIS A 190 9.56 10.25 -20.68
#